data_304cd3fef54d2a1719d9a32251820c80
#
_entry.id   304cd3fef54d2a1719d9a32251820c80
#
_cell.length_a   1.000
_cell.length_b   1.000
_cell.length_c   1.000
_cell.angle_alpha   90.00
_cell.angle_beta   90.00
_cell.angle_gamma   90.00
#
_symmetry.space_group_name_H-M   'P 1'
#
loop_
_entity.id
_entity.type
_entity.pdbx_description
1 polymer ?
#
loop_
_entity_poly.entity_id
_entity_poly.type
_entity_poly.pdbx_seq_one_letter_code
_entity_poly.pdbx_strand_id
1 'polypeptide(L)'
;KSQAEFKNPIDAKVVMQPMACAHCETAPCEQVCPVAATVHTEEGINAMAYNRCIGTRYCANNCPYKVRRFNYFNYNDEYGYFYGWQDKREQASKKLQSLVLNPEVSVRGRGVMEKCTYCVQRVQNGKIYSRSKGDGKVHDGDIRSACQDACPTGAIVFGDLNDHSSRVYGLHHDPRAYAVLEELNIKPRTLYLSRIRNLPKRLATSSQLEPPRPGHGGHGDHGGHGTHAQEHAHDH
;
A
#
# COMPACT_ATOMS: atom_id res chain seq x y z
N LYS A 1 17.67 -5.58 -7.41
CA LYS A 1 17.71 -6.89 -8.10
C LYS A 1 18.79 -6.83 -9.16
N SER A 2 19.79 -7.70 -9.10
CA SER A 2 20.92 -7.68 -10.04
C SER A 2 20.45 -8.08 -11.44
N GLN A 3 21.00 -7.48 -12.48
CA GLN A 3 20.74 -7.86 -13.88
C GLN A 3 20.95 -9.38 -14.15
N ALA A 4 21.68 -10.05 -13.28
CA ALA A 4 21.91 -11.51 -13.35
C ALA A 4 20.62 -12.33 -13.16
N GLU A 5 19.63 -11.82 -12.42
CA GLU A 5 18.32 -12.50 -12.23
C GLU A 5 17.45 -12.52 -13.50
N PHE A 6 17.75 -11.63 -14.48
CA PHE A 6 17.01 -11.57 -15.75
C PHE A 6 17.69 -12.33 -16.89
N LYS A 7 18.87 -12.93 -16.67
CA LYS A 7 19.60 -13.66 -17.72
C LYS A 7 18.89 -14.93 -18.20
N ASN A 8 17.97 -15.45 -17.40
CA ASN A 8 17.19 -16.63 -17.79
C ASN A 8 15.71 -16.42 -17.47
N PRO A 9 14.90 -15.89 -18.41
CA PRO A 9 13.49 -15.61 -18.18
C PRO A 9 12.65 -16.85 -17.84
N ILE A 10 13.14 -18.05 -18.15
CA ILE A 10 12.48 -19.31 -17.82
C ILE A 10 12.57 -19.60 -16.31
N ASP A 11 13.63 -19.15 -15.65
CA ASP A 11 13.84 -19.34 -14.21
C ASP A 11 13.39 -18.14 -13.36
N ALA A 12 12.82 -17.12 -13.98
CA ALA A 12 12.34 -15.95 -13.29
C ALA A 12 11.21 -16.30 -12.33
N LYS A 13 11.46 -16.13 -11.03
CA LYS A 13 10.44 -16.34 -9.98
C LYS A 13 9.51 -15.12 -9.93
N VAL A 14 8.42 -15.18 -10.66
CA VAL A 14 7.39 -14.15 -10.66
C VAL A 14 6.34 -14.45 -9.60
N VAL A 15 6.00 -13.46 -8.77
CA VAL A 15 4.96 -13.55 -7.76
C VAL A 15 4.02 -12.38 -7.94
N MET A 16 2.73 -12.69 -8.02
CA MET A 16 1.67 -11.68 -7.98
C MET A 16 1.48 -11.25 -6.53
N GLN A 17 1.59 -9.96 -6.29
CA GLN A 17 1.41 -9.39 -4.95
C GLN A 17 0.47 -8.19 -5.05
N PRO A 18 -0.73 -8.26 -4.45
CA PRO A 18 -1.63 -7.11 -4.43
C PRO A 18 -1.00 -6.01 -3.56
N MET A 19 -0.99 -4.78 -4.08
CA MET A 19 -0.42 -3.64 -3.39
C MET A 19 -1.50 -2.60 -3.14
N ALA A 20 -1.85 -2.40 -1.88
CA ALA A 20 -2.71 -1.33 -1.40
C ALA A 20 -1.88 -0.28 -0.66
N CYS A 21 -2.53 0.79 -0.19
CA CYS A 21 -1.86 1.73 0.71
C CYS A 21 -1.44 0.99 1.99
N ALA A 22 -0.16 1.04 2.31
CA ALA A 22 0.40 0.37 3.47
C ALA A 22 0.29 1.19 4.77
N HIS A 23 -0.33 2.37 4.72
CA HIS A 23 -0.51 3.28 5.87
C HIS A 23 0.78 3.47 6.67
N CYS A 24 1.85 3.84 5.97
CA CYS A 24 3.18 4.00 6.56
C CYS A 24 3.16 4.99 7.71
N GLU A 25 3.88 4.68 8.81
CA GLU A 25 3.98 5.59 9.95
C GLU A 25 4.80 6.84 9.64
N THR A 26 5.90 6.65 8.90
CA THR A 26 6.70 7.76 8.39
C THR A 26 6.32 7.99 6.93
N ALA A 27 5.12 8.51 6.70
CA ALA A 27 4.49 8.59 5.39
C ALA A 27 5.08 9.72 4.52
N PRO A 28 5.82 9.43 3.44
CA PRO A 28 6.36 10.47 2.56
C PRO A 28 5.27 11.32 1.90
N CYS A 29 4.08 10.73 1.72
CA CYS A 29 2.93 11.41 1.11
C CYS A 29 2.33 12.50 1.99
N GLU A 30 2.53 12.45 3.31
CA GLU A 30 2.07 13.48 4.24
C GLU A 30 2.97 14.71 4.19
N GLN A 31 4.27 14.47 4.16
CA GLN A 31 5.30 15.52 4.18
C GLN A 31 5.24 16.44 2.95
N VAL A 32 4.80 15.92 1.81
CA VAL A 32 4.76 16.67 0.55
C VAL A 32 3.42 17.29 0.23
N CYS A 33 2.41 17.10 1.07
CA CYS A 33 1.09 17.68 0.83
C CYS A 33 1.06 19.15 1.24
N PRO A 34 0.89 20.11 0.29
CA PRO A 34 0.96 21.53 0.60
C PRO A 34 -0.19 22.02 1.48
N VAL A 35 -1.29 21.26 1.53
CA VAL A 35 -2.51 21.61 2.28
C VAL A 35 -2.79 20.65 3.43
N ALA A 36 -1.85 19.76 3.76
CA ALA A 36 -2.03 18.73 4.79
C ALA A 36 -3.34 17.94 4.64
N ALA A 37 -3.71 17.60 3.39
CA ALA A 37 -4.89 16.78 3.10
C ALA A 37 -4.65 15.30 3.44
N THR A 38 -3.40 14.89 3.62
CA THR A 38 -3.01 13.55 4.05
C THR A 38 -2.42 13.65 5.45
N VAL A 39 -3.05 13.00 6.41
CA VAL A 39 -2.68 13.06 7.84
C VAL A 39 -2.91 11.72 8.51
N HIS A 40 -2.23 11.46 9.62
CA HIS A 40 -2.55 10.31 10.48
C HIS A 40 -3.71 10.62 11.40
N THR A 41 -4.58 9.62 11.59
CA THR A 41 -5.61 9.63 12.63
C THR A 41 -5.06 9.06 13.93
N GLU A 42 -5.83 9.20 15.00
CA GLU A 42 -5.50 8.60 16.32
C GLU A 42 -5.38 7.07 16.25
N GLU A 43 -6.13 6.44 15.35
CA GLU A 43 -6.04 4.99 15.10
C GLU A 43 -4.79 4.60 14.30
N GLY A 44 -3.97 5.57 13.88
CA GLY A 44 -2.80 5.34 13.06
C GLY A 44 -3.11 5.07 11.59
N ILE A 45 -4.30 5.40 11.13
CA ILE A 45 -4.67 5.35 9.72
C ILE A 45 -4.14 6.58 9.02
N ASN A 46 -3.41 6.41 7.92
CA ASN A 46 -3.09 7.52 7.03
C ASN A 46 -4.37 7.92 6.30
N ALA A 47 -5.05 8.93 6.81
CA ALA A 47 -6.32 9.41 6.30
C ALA A 47 -6.16 10.42 5.17
N MET A 48 -7.24 10.67 4.46
CA MET A 48 -7.33 11.63 3.38
C MET A 48 -8.51 12.56 3.59
N ALA A 49 -8.23 13.85 3.79
CA ALA A 49 -9.26 14.90 3.83
C ALA A 49 -9.57 15.32 2.38
N TYR A 50 -10.55 14.68 1.78
CA TYR A 50 -10.85 14.85 0.35
C TYR A 50 -11.25 16.29 -0.02
N ASN A 51 -12.00 16.97 0.84
CA ASN A 51 -12.43 18.37 0.62
C ASN A 51 -11.28 19.38 0.75
N ARG A 52 -10.15 18.99 1.34
CA ARG A 52 -8.96 19.82 1.45
C ARG A 52 -7.98 19.59 0.30
N CYS A 53 -8.09 18.45 -0.39
CA CYS A 53 -7.19 18.08 -1.47
C CYS A 53 -7.37 19.02 -2.67
N ILE A 54 -6.27 19.61 -3.12
CA ILE A 54 -6.21 20.47 -4.32
C ILE A 54 -5.62 19.78 -5.55
N GLY A 55 -5.33 18.49 -5.45
CA GLY A 55 -4.96 17.67 -6.60
C GLY A 55 -3.55 17.91 -7.16
N THR A 56 -2.58 18.35 -6.37
CA THR A 56 -1.19 18.53 -6.83
C THR A 56 -0.52 17.23 -7.26
N ARG A 57 -1.03 16.07 -6.82
CA ARG A 57 -0.50 14.73 -7.12
C ARG A 57 0.90 14.44 -6.60
N TYR A 58 1.52 15.37 -5.88
CA TYR A 58 2.86 15.16 -5.35
C TYR A 58 2.91 13.96 -4.39
N CYS A 59 1.85 13.72 -3.62
CA CYS A 59 1.73 12.55 -2.76
C CYS A 59 1.75 11.22 -3.55
N ALA A 60 1.26 11.18 -4.79
CA ALA A 60 1.36 10.01 -5.65
C ALA A 60 2.79 9.81 -6.16
N ASN A 61 3.45 10.89 -6.55
CA ASN A 61 4.83 10.84 -7.01
C ASN A 61 5.79 10.37 -5.90
N ASN A 62 5.55 10.81 -4.68
CA ASN A 62 6.37 10.47 -3.52
C ASN A 62 6.02 9.12 -2.87
N CYS A 63 4.89 8.52 -3.23
CA CYS A 63 4.53 7.20 -2.71
C CYS A 63 5.45 6.14 -3.33
N PRO A 64 6.27 5.42 -2.54
CA PRO A 64 7.15 4.38 -3.10
C PRO A 64 6.37 3.20 -3.65
N TYR A 65 5.19 2.92 -3.10
CA TYR A 65 4.30 1.84 -3.55
C TYR A 65 3.43 2.23 -4.74
N LYS A 66 3.36 3.51 -5.13
CA LYS A 66 2.57 4.03 -6.26
C LYS A 66 1.07 3.67 -6.18
N VAL A 67 0.52 3.67 -4.98
CA VAL A 67 -0.86 3.21 -4.71
C VAL A 67 -1.89 4.35 -4.61
N ARG A 68 -1.46 5.59 -4.80
CA ARG A 68 -2.35 6.73 -4.81
C ARG A 68 -2.82 7.02 -6.23
N ARG A 69 -4.13 7.25 -6.39
CA ARG A 69 -4.78 7.48 -7.68
C ARG A 69 -5.44 8.84 -7.71
N PHE A 70 -5.33 9.51 -8.84
CA PHE A 70 -6.00 10.79 -9.06
C PHE A 70 -7.38 10.55 -9.66
N ASN A 71 -8.39 11.23 -9.13
CA ASN A 71 -9.75 11.12 -9.62
C ASN A 71 -9.97 12.12 -10.77
N TYR A 72 -10.01 11.60 -11.99
CA TYR A 72 -10.23 12.37 -13.21
C TYR A 72 -11.71 12.57 -13.53
N PHE A 73 -12.58 11.70 -13.03
CA PHE A 73 -14.00 11.65 -13.37
C PHE A 73 -14.85 12.42 -12.38
N ASN A 74 -15.93 13.05 -12.87
CA ASN A 74 -16.86 13.78 -12.03
C ASN A 74 -18.07 12.93 -11.67
N TYR A 75 -17.88 11.89 -10.89
CA TYR A 75 -18.95 11.00 -10.43
C TYR A 75 -20.05 11.74 -9.63
N ASN A 76 -19.71 12.86 -8.99
CA ASN A 76 -20.69 13.66 -8.26
C ASN A 76 -21.73 14.31 -9.16
N ASP A 77 -21.34 14.71 -10.36
CA ASP A 77 -22.25 15.30 -11.34
C ASP A 77 -23.24 14.26 -11.85
N GLU A 78 -22.75 13.06 -12.12
CA GLU A 78 -23.56 11.95 -12.59
C GLU A 78 -24.64 11.54 -11.56
N TYR A 79 -24.31 11.54 -10.27
CA TYR A 79 -25.20 11.12 -9.20
C TYR A 79 -25.85 12.26 -8.41
N GLY A 80 -25.65 13.53 -8.82
CA GLY A 80 -26.31 14.68 -8.25
C GLY A 80 -25.88 15.07 -6.84
N TYR A 81 -24.66 14.73 -6.42
CA TYR A 81 -24.13 15.08 -5.09
C TYR A 81 -23.86 16.58 -4.91
N PHE A 82 -23.57 17.30 -5.99
CA PHE A 82 -23.43 18.75 -5.97
C PHE A 82 -24.59 19.42 -6.71
N TYR A 83 -25.56 19.90 -5.96
CA TYR A 83 -26.74 20.58 -6.46
C TYR A 83 -26.40 22.05 -6.77
N GLY A 84 -25.80 22.31 -7.93
CA GLY A 84 -25.77 23.66 -8.47
C GLY A 84 -26.80 23.76 -9.60
N TRP A 85 -27.48 24.77 -9.82
CA TRP A 85 -28.20 25.28 -11.04
C TRP A 85 -28.98 24.27 -11.92
N GLN A 86 -29.27 23.04 -11.46
CA GLN A 86 -29.99 22.03 -12.24
C GLN A 86 -31.50 22.10 -12.03
N ASP A 87 -32.28 21.67 -13.02
CA ASP A 87 -33.73 21.55 -12.89
C ASP A 87 -34.12 20.60 -11.74
N LYS A 88 -35.16 20.98 -10.98
CA LYS A 88 -35.67 20.20 -9.83
C LYS A 88 -36.06 18.77 -10.20
N ARG A 89 -36.56 18.55 -11.45
CA ARG A 89 -36.91 17.20 -11.94
C ARG A 89 -35.67 16.34 -12.16
N GLU A 90 -34.63 16.90 -12.73
CA GLU A 90 -33.36 16.21 -12.93
C GLU A 90 -32.70 15.88 -11.59
N GLN A 91 -32.74 16.82 -10.62
CA GLN A 91 -32.29 16.59 -9.25
C GLN A 91 -33.01 15.43 -8.57
N ALA A 92 -34.34 15.33 -8.72
CA ALA A 92 -35.11 14.24 -8.15
C ALA A 92 -34.73 12.86 -8.75
N SER A 93 -34.55 12.81 -10.07
CA SER A 93 -34.11 11.58 -10.75
C SER A 93 -32.71 11.14 -10.29
N LYS A 94 -31.76 12.06 -10.23
CA LYS A 94 -30.38 11.80 -9.75
C LYS A 94 -30.37 11.37 -8.28
N LYS A 95 -31.22 11.95 -7.45
CA LYS A 95 -31.37 11.56 -6.05
C LYS A 95 -31.87 10.11 -5.92
N LEU A 96 -32.80 9.68 -6.75
CA LEU A 96 -33.24 8.28 -6.77
C LEU A 96 -32.13 7.33 -7.23
N GLN A 97 -31.38 7.72 -8.27
CA GLN A 97 -30.23 6.93 -8.73
C GLN A 97 -29.15 6.80 -7.66
N SER A 98 -28.94 7.83 -6.85
CA SER A 98 -27.95 7.80 -5.78
C SER A 98 -28.26 6.80 -4.66
N LEU A 99 -29.51 6.31 -4.55
CA LEU A 99 -29.90 5.32 -3.56
C LEU A 99 -29.25 3.95 -3.76
N VAL A 100 -28.68 3.66 -4.94
CA VAL A 100 -27.92 2.42 -5.18
C VAL A 100 -26.51 2.48 -4.58
N LEU A 101 -26.05 3.67 -4.21
CA LEU A 101 -24.72 3.88 -3.62
C LEU A 101 -24.75 3.59 -2.12
N ASN A 102 -23.62 3.12 -1.60
CA ASN A 102 -23.47 2.94 -0.16
C ASN A 102 -23.52 4.31 0.55
N PRO A 103 -24.50 4.59 1.43
CA PRO A 103 -24.65 5.88 2.10
C PRO A 103 -23.49 6.19 3.07
N GLU A 104 -22.75 5.19 3.51
CA GLU A 104 -21.59 5.36 4.42
C GLU A 104 -20.33 5.81 3.68
N VAL A 105 -20.30 5.71 2.36
CA VAL A 105 -19.14 6.07 1.54
C VAL A 105 -19.45 7.31 0.73
N SER A 106 -18.77 8.42 1.04
CA SER A 106 -18.91 9.65 0.24
C SER A 106 -18.30 9.47 -1.15
N VAL A 107 -19.02 9.92 -2.17
CA VAL A 107 -18.47 10.04 -3.54
C VAL A 107 -17.55 11.24 -3.59
N ARG A 108 -16.30 11.03 -3.99
CA ARG A 108 -15.29 12.11 -4.04
C ARG A 108 -15.47 12.92 -5.32
N GLY A 109 -15.21 14.22 -5.22
CA GLY A 109 -15.20 15.11 -6.37
C GLY A 109 -14.04 14.82 -7.33
N ARG A 110 -14.16 15.30 -8.56
CA ARG A 110 -13.06 15.31 -9.51
C ARG A 110 -11.90 16.15 -8.97
N GLY A 111 -10.67 15.74 -9.24
CA GLY A 111 -9.47 16.50 -8.91
C GLY A 111 -8.88 16.20 -7.54
N VAL A 112 -9.36 15.17 -6.85
CA VAL A 112 -8.80 14.74 -5.58
C VAL A 112 -7.97 13.45 -5.73
N MET A 113 -7.08 13.21 -4.77
CA MET A 113 -6.33 11.96 -4.68
C MET A 113 -7.10 10.93 -3.86
N GLU A 114 -7.11 9.70 -4.31
CA GLU A 114 -7.75 8.58 -3.63
C GLU A 114 -6.75 7.47 -3.33
N LYS A 115 -7.01 6.74 -2.26
CA LYS A 115 -6.21 5.60 -1.82
C LYS A 115 -7.03 4.65 -0.93
N CYS A 116 -6.49 3.49 -0.60
CA CYS A 116 -7.07 2.63 0.42
C CYS A 116 -7.18 3.37 1.77
N THR A 117 -8.32 3.27 2.43
CA THR A 117 -8.62 3.91 3.72
C THR A 117 -8.65 2.93 4.88
N TYR A 118 -8.25 1.66 4.69
CA TYR A 118 -8.49 0.55 5.62
C TYR A 118 -9.98 0.41 6.02
N CYS A 119 -10.89 0.76 5.10
CA CYS A 119 -12.33 0.74 5.36
C CYS A 119 -12.69 1.56 6.61
N VAL A 120 -12.24 2.82 6.67
CA VAL A 120 -12.45 3.72 7.82
C VAL A 120 -13.89 3.75 8.29
N GLN A 121 -14.87 3.66 7.38
CA GLN A 121 -16.30 3.60 7.71
C GLN A 121 -16.63 2.36 8.56
N ARG A 122 -16.05 1.19 8.22
CA ARG A 122 -16.24 -0.04 9.00
C ARG A 122 -15.55 0.06 10.37
N VAL A 123 -14.40 0.72 10.43
CA VAL A 123 -13.71 0.99 11.71
C VAL A 123 -14.59 1.86 12.60
N GLN A 124 -15.15 2.94 12.07
CA GLN A 124 -16.02 3.82 12.84
C GLN A 124 -17.32 3.11 13.27
N ASN A 125 -17.93 2.34 12.39
CA ASN A 125 -19.12 1.55 12.74
C ASN A 125 -18.84 0.52 13.83
N GLY A 126 -17.71 -0.18 13.78
CA GLY A 126 -17.29 -1.10 14.83
C GLY A 126 -17.12 -0.39 16.18
N LYS A 127 -16.49 0.79 16.19
CA LYS A 127 -16.33 1.62 17.40
C LYS A 127 -17.69 2.09 17.95
N ILE A 128 -18.61 2.52 17.07
CA ILE A 128 -19.96 2.94 17.47
C ILE A 128 -20.74 1.75 18.07
N TYR A 129 -20.69 0.62 17.41
CA TYR A 129 -21.36 -0.58 17.87
C TYR A 129 -20.84 -1.03 19.25
N SER A 130 -19.54 -1.10 19.43
CA SER A 130 -18.90 -1.45 20.70
C SER A 130 -19.33 -0.53 21.83
N ARG A 131 -19.39 0.79 21.58
CA ARG A 131 -19.85 1.78 22.58
C ARG A 131 -21.33 1.69 22.89
N SER A 132 -22.17 1.31 21.92
CA SER A 132 -23.62 1.31 22.07
C SER A 132 -24.17 0.01 22.65
N LYS A 133 -23.54 -1.12 22.35
CA LYS A 133 -24.05 -2.46 22.68
C LYS A 133 -23.04 -3.36 23.38
N GLY A 134 -21.77 -3.00 23.36
CA GLY A 134 -20.69 -3.77 23.95
C GLY A 134 -20.17 -3.18 25.26
N ASP A 135 -18.99 -3.59 25.62
CA ASP A 135 -18.22 -3.14 26.79
C ASP A 135 -17.42 -1.84 26.54
N GLY A 136 -17.60 -1.20 25.38
CA GLY A 136 -16.87 -0.02 24.95
C GLY A 136 -15.51 -0.31 24.33
N LYS A 137 -15.12 -1.56 24.20
CA LYS A 137 -13.89 -2.00 23.56
C LYS A 137 -14.18 -2.71 22.24
N VAL A 138 -13.28 -2.57 21.30
CA VAL A 138 -13.31 -3.31 20.02
C VAL A 138 -12.41 -4.53 20.20
N HIS A 139 -12.97 -5.72 20.00
CA HIS A 139 -12.23 -6.97 20.09
C HIS A 139 -11.72 -7.43 18.73
N ASP A 140 -10.74 -8.33 18.71
CA ASP A 140 -10.22 -8.90 17.48
C ASP A 140 -11.34 -9.63 16.70
N GLY A 141 -11.47 -9.28 15.42
CA GLY A 141 -12.52 -9.80 14.55
C GLY A 141 -13.83 -9.01 14.49
N ASP A 142 -14.07 -8.05 15.40
CA ASP A 142 -15.26 -7.18 15.37
C ASP A 142 -15.28 -6.28 14.12
N ILE A 143 -14.09 -5.84 13.71
CA ILE A 143 -13.92 -5.02 12.52
C ILE A 143 -13.23 -5.82 11.44
N ARG A 144 -13.89 -5.93 10.28
CA ARG A 144 -13.35 -6.62 9.13
C ARG A 144 -13.32 -5.69 7.93
N SER A 145 -12.17 -5.60 7.28
CA SER A 145 -12.05 -4.82 6.05
C SER A 145 -12.80 -5.51 4.90
N ALA A 146 -13.23 -4.75 3.90
CA ALA A 146 -13.94 -5.31 2.74
C ALA A 146 -13.10 -6.33 1.97
N CYS A 147 -11.79 -6.10 1.86
CA CYS A 147 -10.87 -7.04 1.21
C CYS A 147 -10.70 -8.33 2.03
N GLN A 148 -10.75 -8.26 3.36
CA GLN A 148 -10.73 -9.43 4.23
C GLN A 148 -12.00 -10.28 4.04
N ASP A 149 -13.18 -9.63 4.02
CA ASP A 149 -14.46 -10.33 3.81
C ASP A 149 -14.55 -10.96 2.42
N ALA A 150 -14.03 -10.29 1.41
CA ALA A 150 -14.02 -10.79 0.04
C ALA A 150 -12.99 -11.89 -0.21
N CYS A 151 -12.07 -12.14 0.72
CA CYS A 151 -11.01 -13.12 0.54
C CYS A 151 -11.47 -14.53 0.94
N PRO A 152 -11.74 -15.46 0.00
CA PRO A 152 -12.26 -16.77 0.33
C PRO A 152 -11.25 -17.65 1.07
N THR A 153 -9.96 -17.37 0.93
CA THR A 153 -8.88 -18.15 1.56
C THR A 153 -8.49 -17.63 2.94
N GLY A 154 -9.07 -16.50 3.38
CA GLY A 154 -8.70 -15.87 4.65
C GLY A 154 -7.25 -15.38 4.70
N ALA A 155 -6.66 -15.07 3.52
CA ALA A 155 -5.26 -14.64 3.42
C ALA A 155 -5.03 -13.19 3.89
N ILE A 156 -6.10 -12.40 4.04
CA ILE A 156 -6.03 -11.02 4.49
C ILE A 156 -6.54 -10.95 5.93
N VAL A 157 -5.73 -10.43 6.81
CA VAL A 157 -6.06 -10.22 8.23
C VAL A 157 -5.95 -8.75 8.56
N PHE A 158 -6.97 -8.22 9.21
CA PHE A 158 -7.05 -6.84 9.66
C PHE A 158 -7.38 -6.83 11.15
N GLY A 159 -6.77 -5.92 11.92
CA GLY A 159 -7.01 -5.82 13.37
C GLY A 159 -6.20 -4.69 14.00
N ASP A 160 -6.21 -4.62 15.32
CA ASP A 160 -5.46 -3.67 16.11
C ASP A 160 -4.08 -4.23 16.46
N LEU A 161 -3.02 -3.50 16.10
CA LEU A 161 -1.64 -3.86 16.45
C LEU A 161 -1.28 -3.55 17.90
N ASN A 162 -2.06 -2.72 18.60
CA ASN A 162 -1.86 -2.46 20.02
C ASN A 162 -2.45 -3.57 20.90
N ASP A 163 -3.35 -4.37 20.37
CA ASP A 163 -3.85 -5.55 21.06
C ASP A 163 -2.90 -6.73 20.80
N HIS A 164 -2.05 -7.03 21.78
CA HIS A 164 -1.07 -8.10 21.72
C HIS A 164 -1.72 -9.50 21.62
N SER A 165 -3.00 -9.63 21.96
CA SER A 165 -3.75 -10.87 21.82
C SER A 165 -4.37 -11.04 20.43
N SER A 166 -4.35 -9.99 19.60
CA SER A 166 -4.96 -10.00 18.28
C SER A 166 -4.21 -10.91 17.29
N ARG A 167 -4.96 -11.47 16.37
CA ARG A 167 -4.40 -12.32 15.29
C ARG A 167 -3.40 -11.54 14.44
N VAL A 168 -3.67 -10.27 14.14
CA VAL A 168 -2.79 -9.44 13.32
C VAL A 168 -1.46 -9.18 14.02
N TYR A 169 -1.46 -8.98 15.33
CA TYR A 169 -0.23 -8.82 16.10
C TYR A 169 0.67 -10.06 16.00
N GLY A 170 0.09 -11.25 16.19
CA GLY A 170 0.83 -12.50 16.03
C GLY A 170 1.43 -12.68 14.65
N LEU A 171 0.69 -12.29 13.59
CA LEU A 171 1.17 -12.37 12.21
C LEU A 171 2.27 -11.35 11.89
N HIS A 172 2.26 -10.18 12.52
CA HIS A 172 3.33 -9.19 12.39
C HIS A 172 4.66 -9.67 12.99
N HIS A 173 4.61 -10.57 13.97
CA HIS A 173 5.78 -11.16 14.61
C HIS A 173 6.13 -12.55 14.05
N ASP A 174 5.43 -13.02 13.02
CA ASP A 174 5.77 -14.28 12.34
C ASP A 174 7.14 -14.12 11.62
N PRO A 175 8.04 -15.09 11.73
CA PRO A 175 9.34 -15.05 11.04
C PRO A 175 9.26 -14.90 9.52
N ARG A 176 8.12 -15.19 8.93
CA ARG A 176 7.85 -15.00 7.49
C ARG A 176 7.39 -13.59 7.13
N ALA A 177 7.08 -12.76 8.14
CA ALA A 177 6.61 -11.41 7.89
C ALA A 177 7.73 -10.56 7.29
N TYR A 178 7.41 -9.78 6.28
CA TYR A 178 8.33 -8.83 5.68
C TYR A 178 7.62 -7.57 5.21
N ALA A 179 8.33 -6.46 5.25
CA ALA A 179 7.90 -5.19 4.68
C ALA A 179 8.40 -5.06 3.23
N VAL A 180 7.55 -4.57 2.34
CA VAL A 180 7.99 -4.24 0.98
C VAL A 180 8.74 -2.92 1.01
N LEU A 181 9.92 -2.85 0.37
CA LEU A 181 10.82 -1.70 0.38
C LEU A 181 11.23 -1.28 1.81
N GLU A 182 11.57 -2.26 2.63
CA GLU A 182 11.96 -2.07 4.03
C GLU A 182 13.16 -1.12 4.17
N GLU A 183 14.06 -1.16 3.20
CA GLU A 183 15.26 -0.30 3.11
C GLU A 183 14.95 1.21 3.13
N LEU A 184 13.72 1.61 2.77
CA LEU A 184 13.31 3.01 2.82
C LEU A 184 12.91 3.49 4.22
N ASN A 185 12.80 2.58 5.18
CA ASN A 185 12.44 2.84 6.58
C ASN A 185 11.19 3.73 6.76
N ILE A 186 10.20 3.56 5.90
CA ILE A 186 8.93 4.29 5.96
C ILE A 186 7.90 3.64 6.90
N LYS A 187 8.26 2.53 7.51
CA LYS A 187 7.48 1.78 8.52
C LYS A 187 6.05 1.49 8.06
N PRO A 188 5.87 0.65 7.02
CA PRO A 188 4.53 0.28 6.57
C PRO A 188 3.81 -0.54 7.64
N ARG A 189 2.52 -0.30 7.84
CA ARG A 189 1.68 -1.09 8.74
C ARG A 189 1.15 -2.36 8.08
N THR A 190 1.12 -2.42 6.75
CA THR A 190 0.80 -3.64 6.02
C THR A 190 2.07 -4.44 5.78
N LEU A 191 2.13 -5.63 6.34
CA LEU A 191 3.19 -6.61 6.10
C LEU A 191 2.65 -7.76 5.25
N TYR A 192 3.56 -8.51 4.67
CA TYR A 192 3.28 -9.68 3.87
C TYR A 192 3.98 -10.89 4.45
N LEU A 193 3.35 -12.06 4.34
CA LEU A 193 3.97 -13.32 4.72
C LEU A 193 4.63 -13.98 3.50
N SER A 194 5.89 -14.34 3.63
CA SER A 194 6.61 -15.06 2.59
C SER A 194 5.98 -16.43 2.32
N ARG A 195 5.91 -16.80 1.05
CA ARG A 195 5.37 -18.08 0.63
C ARG A 195 6.39 -19.19 0.88
N ILE A 196 5.99 -20.22 1.60
CA ILE A 196 6.77 -21.45 1.73
C ILE A 196 6.58 -22.28 0.45
N ARG A 197 7.68 -22.71 -0.14
CA ARG A 197 7.69 -23.60 -1.32
C ARG A 197 8.30 -24.92 -0.93
N ASN A 198 7.47 -25.94 -0.76
CA ASN A 198 7.90 -27.32 -0.64
C ASN A 198 7.61 -28.05 -1.96
N LEU A 199 8.51 -27.91 -2.94
CA LEU A 199 8.38 -28.63 -4.20
C LEU A 199 8.81 -30.08 -3.99
N PRO A 200 8.00 -31.08 -4.41
CA PRO A 200 8.46 -32.44 -4.49
C PRO A 200 9.74 -32.52 -5.33
N LYS A 201 10.73 -33.29 -4.90
CA LYS A 201 12.05 -33.41 -5.58
C LYS A 201 11.92 -33.71 -7.08
N ARG A 202 10.90 -34.47 -7.47
CA ARG A 202 10.61 -34.82 -8.88
C ARG A 202 10.17 -33.61 -9.76
N LEU A 203 9.70 -32.53 -9.14
CA LEU A 203 9.22 -31.29 -9.83
C LEU A 203 10.20 -30.15 -9.66
N ALA A 204 11.22 -30.32 -8.84
CA ALA A 204 12.22 -29.30 -8.63
C ALA A 204 13.21 -29.31 -9.79
N THR A 205 13.49 -28.16 -10.37
CA THR A 205 14.59 -28.01 -11.31
C THR A 205 15.94 -28.12 -10.57
N SER A 206 17.01 -28.46 -11.27
CA SER A 206 18.35 -28.62 -10.68
C SER A 206 18.77 -27.37 -9.90
N SER A 207 18.43 -26.16 -10.39
CA SER A 207 18.70 -24.88 -9.72
C SER A 207 17.93 -24.68 -8.41
N GLN A 208 16.86 -25.43 -8.18
CA GLN A 208 16.04 -25.35 -6.96
C GLN A 208 16.45 -26.38 -5.90
N LEU A 209 17.24 -27.38 -6.30
CA LEU A 209 17.74 -28.42 -5.43
C LEU A 209 19.14 -28.11 -4.87
N GLU A 210 19.88 -27.21 -5.52
CA GLU A 210 21.19 -26.79 -5.02
C GLU A 210 21.01 -25.89 -3.78
N PRO A 211 21.72 -26.14 -2.69
CA PRO A 211 21.79 -25.20 -1.59
C PRO A 211 22.34 -23.85 -2.10
N PRO A 212 21.98 -22.72 -1.49
CA PRO A 212 22.54 -21.44 -1.88
C PRO A 212 24.07 -21.55 -1.79
N ARG A 213 24.76 -21.30 -2.91
CA ARG A 213 26.21 -21.31 -2.93
C ARG A 213 26.70 -20.31 -1.89
N PRO A 214 27.63 -20.71 -0.99
CA PRO A 214 28.23 -19.76 -0.08
C PRO A 214 28.81 -18.62 -0.93
N GLY A 215 28.41 -17.40 -0.61
CA GLY A 215 28.84 -16.22 -1.35
C GLY A 215 30.36 -16.23 -1.47
N HIS A 216 30.87 -16.25 -2.68
CA HIS A 216 32.27 -15.90 -2.91
C HIS A 216 32.44 -14.46 -2.42
N GLY A 217 33.03 -14.32 -1.23
CA GLY A 217 33.53 -13.06 -0.76
C GLY A 217 34.41 -12.48 -1.86
N GLY A 218 34.00 -11.33 -2.38
CA GLY A 218 34.78 -10.63 -3.37
C GLY A 218 36.17 -10.34 -2.82
N HIS A 219 37.13 -11.09 -3.30
CA HIS A 219 38.54 -10.69 -3.15
C HIS A 219 38.69 -9.38 -3.87
N GLY A 220 38.97 -8.34 -3.10
CA GLY A 220 39.39 -7.06 -3.61
C GLY A 220 40.71 -7.27 -4.40
N ASP A 221 40.60 -7.01 -5.67
CA ASP A 221 41.76 -6.97 -6.56
C ASP A 221 42.48 -5.62 -6.32
N HIS A 222 43.47 -5.68 -5.44
CA HIS A 222 44.49 -4.69 -5.32
C HIS A 222 45.64 -5.07 -6.29
N GLY A 223 45.67 -4.45 -7.42
CA GLY A 223 46.79 -4.50 -8.34
C GLY A 223 46.70 -3.25 -9.21
N GLY A 224 47.60 -2.42 -9.22
CA GLY A 224 49.02 -2.37 -9.26
C GLY A 224 49.39 -1.18 -10.14
N HIS A 225 50.25 -0.34 -9.63
CA HIS A 225 50.91 0.77 -10.29
C HIS A 225 51.30 0.51 -11.74
N GLY A 226 51.07 1.50 -12.58
CA GLY A 226 51.70 1.67 -13.90
C GLY A 226 51.84 3.15 -14.25
N THR A 227 52.93 3.73 -13.77
CA THR A 227 53.46 5.02 -14.24
C THR A 227 53.85 4.91 -15.70
N HIS A 228 53.34 5.77 -16.56
CA HIS A 228 54.05 6.24 -17.74
C HIS A 228 53.73 7.71 -17.97
N ALA A 229 54.75 8.52 -17.68
CA ALA A 229 54.91 9.86 -18.17
C ALA A 229 55.20 9.81 -19.68
N GLN A 230 54.57 10.63 -20.46
CA GLN A 230 55.15 11.18 -21.68
C GLN A 230 54.68 12.61 -21.88
N GLU A 231 55.64 13.50 -21.78
CA GLU A 231 55.63 14.85 -22.30
C GLU A 231 55.30 14.86 -23.80
N HIS A 232 54.51 15.80 -24.24
CA HIS A 232 54.77 16.52 -25.48
C HIS A 232 54.18 17.93 -25.39
N ALA A 233 55.11 18.85 -25.52
CA ALA A 233 54.93 20.28 -25.70
C ALA A 233 54.44 20.61 -27.13
N HIS A 234 54.11 21.88 -27.27
CA HIS A 234 54.00 22.78 -28.41
C HIS A 234 52.60 23.12 -28.94
N ASP A 235 52.37 24.35 -28.73
CA ASP A 235 52.21 25.53 -29.63
C ASP A 235 50.85 25.69 -30.33
N HIS A 236 50.13 26.63 -29.99
CA HIS A 236 49.79 27.98 -30.47
C HIS A 236 48.60 28.56 -29.68
#